data_14305b3b246cbd622d6641ab6e7f1b96
#
_entry.id   14305b3b246cbd622d6641ab6e7f1b96
#
_cell.length_a   1.000
_cell.length_b   1.000
_cell.length_c   1.000
_cell.angle_alpha   90.00
_cell.angle_beta   90.00
_cell.angle_gamma   90.00
#
_symmetry.space_group_name_H-M   'P 1'
#
loop_
_entity.id
_entity.type
_entity.pdbx_description
1 polymer ?
#
loop_
_entity_poly.entity_id
_entity_poly.type
_entity_poly.pdbx_seq_one_letter_code
_entity_poly.pdbx_strand_id
1 'polypeptide(L)'
;MSDFITRCRSALRAFREEPAAPPPVPVLAVATPPRLRDPSPFDVGLRDRVMAGWFQNATAELLGGVPVVRGQLVVDVGCGDGGNAGFCAQHGARVILVDKDAERLKGAMASVRARGGLEPESLVTDCAPIPLPEGCADIVICTEVLEHVDDPVALMGELFRIGRPGAVYVLTVPDPECERLISVTAPDEYFKAPNHIRIIERDDFAALVQGAGLQIDRRQGLDAYWAFLWVVNYMGGGWIHPPWAPVVEHWARTWTALLDHPRGREVKRAFDDAWPRTQLIVAHKPGGACE
;
A
#
# COMPACT_ATOMS: atom_id res chain seq x y z
N MET A 1 17.14 -13.39 -13.27
CA MET A 1 17.68 -12.37 -14.20
C MET A 1 17.18 -12.56 -15.64
N SER A 2 17.07 -13.78 -16.15
CA SER A 2 16.54 -14.07 -17.50
C SER A 2 15.05 -13.67 -17.68
N ASP A 3 14.23 -13.92 -16.67
CA ASP A 3 12.77 -13.72 -16.75
C ASP A 3 12.37 -12.23 -16.66
N PHE A 4 13.11 -11.42 -15.89
CA PHE A 4 12.92 -9.98 -15.79
C PHE A 4 13.19 -9.27 -17.13
N ILE A 5 14.31 -9.63 -17.79
CA ILE A 5 14.66 -9.09 -19.10
C ILE A 5 13.60 -9.49 -20.15
N THR A 6 13.02 -10.70 -20.03
CA THR A 6 11.96 -11.19 -20.92
C THR A 6 10.67 -10.42 -20.71
N ARG A 7 10.28 -10.13 -19.47
CA ARG A 7 9.10 -9.30 -19.14
C ARG A 7 9.25 -7.85 -19.59
N CYS A 8 10.43 -7.25 -19.36
CA CYS A 8 10.72 -5.92 -19.89
C CYS A 8 10.70 -5.89 -21.42
N ARG A 9 11.18 -6.94 -22.09
CA ARG A 9 11.13 -7.04 -23.56
C ARG A 9 9.74 -7.24 -24.11
N SER A 10 8.84 -7.99 -23.44
CA SER A 10 7.45 -8.12 -23.86
C SER A 10 6.65 -6.82 -23.62
N ALA A 11 6.87 -6.13 -22.52
CA ALA A 11 6.30 -4.80 -22.30
C ALA A 11 6.79 -3.79 -23.35
N LEU A 12 8.08 -3.80 -23.69
CA LEU A 12 8.63 -2.96 -24.77
C LEU A 12 8.18 -3.36 -26.17
N ARG A 13 7.80 -4.64 -26.43
CA ARG A 13 7.25 -5.05 -27.73
C ARG A 13 5.83 -4.55 -27.95
N ALA A 14 5.00 -4.44 -26.93
CA ALA A 14 3.68 -3.83 -27.02
C ALA A 14 3.73 -2.34 -27.41
N PHE A 15 4.88 -1.68 -27.23
CA PHE A 15 5.14 -0.30 -27.67
C PHE A 15 5.60 -0.19 -29.14
N ARG A 16 5.84 -1.29 -29.88
CA ARG A 16 6.43 -1.26 -31.22
C ARG A 16 5.45 -1.38 -32.39
N GLU A 17 4.16 -1.45 -32.16
CA GLU A 17 3.20 -1.20 -33.22
C GLU A 17 3.05 0.32 -33.36
N GLU A 18 3.85 0.92 -34.24
CA GLU A 18 3.80 2.34 -34.55
C GLU A 18 2.42 2.68 -35.16
N PRO A 19 1.59 3.49 -34.46
CA PRO A 19 0.59 4.27 -35.17
C PRO A 19 1.32 5.34 -35.97
N ALA A 20 0.84 5.63 -37.19
CA ALA A 20 1.38 6.67 -38.06
C ALA A 20 1.68 7.95 -37.26
N ALA A 21 2.87 8.52 -37.48
CA ALA A 21 3.34 9.70 -36.76
C ALA A 21 2.29 10.81 -36.83
N PRO A 22 1.85 11.35 -35.66
CA PRO A 22 0.95 12.49 -35.66
C PRO A 22 1.66 13.70 -36.28
N PRO A 23 0.91 14.61 -36.92
CA PRO A 23 1.50 15.83 -37.49
C PRO A 23 2.22 16.62 -36.41
N PRO A 24 3.28 17.34 -36.74
CA PRO A 24 4.05 18.14 -35.77
C PRO A 24 3.14 19.13 -35.07
N VAL A 25 2.99 18.95 -33.74
CA VAL A 25 2.28 19.92 -32.91
C VAL A 25 3.14 21.18 -32.83
N PRO A 26 2.59 22.38 -33.10
CA PRO A 26 3.35 23.61 -32.95
C PRO A 26 3.85 23.71 -31.50
N VAL A 27 5.16 23.85 -31.33
CA VAL A 27 5.77 24.10 -30.02
C VAL A 27 5.36 25.51 -29.60
N LEU A 28 4.21 25.60 -28.92
CA LEU A 28 3.89 26.80 -28.15
C LEU A 28 4.99 26.92 -27.08
N ALA A 29 5.68 28.07 -27.08
CA ALA A 29 6.61 28.39 -26.00
C ALA A 29 5.84 28.35 -24.68
N VAL A 30 5.97 27.26 -23.97
CA VAL A 30 5.37 27.09 -22.62
C VAL A 30 6.16 28.06 -21.75
N ALA A 31 5.51 29.16 -21.34
CA ALA A 31 6.04 30.00 -20.27
C ALA A 31 6.42 29.07 -19.10
N THR A 32 7.68 29.17 -18.67
CA THR A 32 8.16 28.37 -17.53
C THR A 32 7.23 28.64 -16.35
N PRO A 33 6.47 27.66 -15.86
CA PRO A 33 5.62 27.90 -14.72
C PRO A 33 6.49 28.35 -13.53
N PRO A 34 5.97 29.18 -12.62
CA PRO A 34 6.71 29.55 -11.41
C PRO A 34 7.21 28.28 -10.77
N ARG A 35 8.48 28.25 -10.34
CA ARG A 35 9.07 27.09 -9.65
C ARG A 35 8.21 26.78 -8.43
N LEU A 36 7.27 25.86 -8.58
CA LEU A 36 6.63 25.19 -7.45
C LEU A 36 7.78 24.62 -6.61
N ARG A 37 7.70 24.76 -5.29
CA ARG A 37 8.63 24.05 -4.39
C ARG A 37 8.72 22.61 -4.88
N ASP A 38 9.94 22.10 -5.04
CA ASP A 38 10.13 20.71 -5.45
C ASP A 38 9.26 19.81 -4.54
N PRO A 39 8.44 18.92 -5.13
CA PRO A 39 7.54 18.09 -4.33
C PRO A 39 8.37 17.20 -3.40
N SER A 40 7.95 17.09 -2.16
CA SER A 40 8.53 16.10 -1.25
C SER A 40 8.39 14.71 -1.88
N PRO A 41 9.43 13.85 -1.82
CA PRO A 41 9.33 12.47 -2.29
C PRO A 41 8.14 11.70 -1.71
N PHE A 42 7.78 11.97 -0.45
CA PHE A 42 6.60 11.36 0.19
C PHE A 42 5.27 11.88 -0.36
N ASP A 43 5.17 13.17 -0.69
CA ASP A 43 3.96 13.74 -1.30
C ASP A 43 3.74 13.15 -2.71
N VAL A 44 4.81 12.94 -3.46
CA VAL A 44 4.74 12.24 -4.76
C VAL A 44 4.26 10.81 -4.59
N GLY A 45 4.78 10.10 -3.58
CA GLY A 45 4.35 8.75 -3.24
C GLY A 45 2.89 8.67 -2.80
N LEU A 46 2.40 9.65 -2.02
CA LEU A 46 0.98 9.72 -1.67
C LEU A 46 0.11 9.95 -2.92
N ARG A 47 0.52 10.86 -3.80
CA ARG A 47 -0.16 11.11 -5.07
C ARG A 47 -0.19 9.85 -5.96
N ASP A 48 0.90 9.09 -5.98
CA ASP A 48 1.00 7.80 -6.66
C ASP A 48 -0.04 6.81 -6.14
N ARG A 49 -0.17 6.66 -4.82
CA ARG A 49 -1.18 5.83 -4.16
C ARG A 49 -2.60 6.27 -4.47
N VAL A 50 -2.90 7.57 -4.39
CA VAL A 50 -4.22 8.10 -4.74
C VAL A 50 -4.57 7.78 -6.19
N MET A 51 -3.60 7.88 -7.11
CA MET A 51 -3.81 7.53 -8.52
C MET A 51 -4.01 6.02 -8.73
N ALA A 52 -3.46 5.17 -7.87
CA ALA A 52 -3.70 3.73 -7.86
C ALA A 52 -5.06 3.32 -7.29
N GLY A 53 -5.78 4.25 -6.68
CA GLY A 53 -7.11 4.01 -6.12
C GLY A 53 -7.21 4.07 -4.60
N TRP A 54 -6.11 4.32 -3.86
CA TRP A 54 -6.15 4.56 -2.43
C TRP A 54 -6.80 5.91 -2.10
N PHE A 55 -7.48 6.00 -0.95
CA PHE A 55 -7.96 7.25 -0.37
C PHE A 55 -8.83 8.10 -1.30
N GLN A 56 -9.83 7.47 -1.94
CA GLN A 56 -10.73 8.13 -2.88
C GLN A 56 -11.78 8.96 -2.13
N ASN A 57 -11.46 10.22 -1.79
CA ASN A 57 -12.32 11.09 -1.00
C ASN A 57 -13.69 11.38 -1.66
N ALA A 58 -13.76 11.39 -2.98
CA ALA A 58 -15.02 11.70 -3.69
C ALA A 58 -16.03 10.55 -3.60
N THR A 59 -15.58 9.31 -3.49
CA THR A 59 -16.42 8.10 -3.45
C THR A 59 -16.40 7.41 -2.09
N ALA A 60 -15.63 7.91 -1.11
CA ALA A 60 -15.42 7.29 0.18
C ALA A 60 -14.85 5.86 0.06
N GLU A 61 -14.04 5.58 -0.95
CA GLU A 61 -13.39 4.28 -1.10
C GLU A 61 -11.97 4.33 -0.52
N LEU A 62 -11.70 3.47 0.47
CA LEU A 62 -10.34 3.29 1.03
C LEU A 62 -9.37 2.88 -0.08
N LEU A 63 -9.82 1.98 -0.94
CA LEU A 63 -9.17 1.52 -2.15
C LEU A 63 -10.29 1.34 -3.19
N GLY A 64 -10.02 1.56 -4.48
CA GLY A 64 -11.02 1.40 -5.54
C GLY A 64 -11.79 0.08 -5.42
N GLY A 65 -13.10 0.15 -5.23
CA GLY A 65 -13.99 -0.99 -4.97
C GLY A 65 -14.08 -1.48 -3.51
N VAL A 66 -13.50 -0.75 -2.54
CA VAL A 66 -13.67 -1.02 -1.10
C VAL A 66 -14.28 0.23 -0.44
N PRO A 67 -15.60 0.36 -0.44
CA PRO A 67 -16.29 1.53 0.10
C PRO A 67 -16.25 1.53 1.63
N VAL A 68 -16.07 2.71 2.21
CA VAL A 68 -16.21 2.96 3.64
C VAL A 68 -17.58 3.60 3.88
N VAL A 69 -18.42 2.90 4.64
CA VAL A 69 -19.78 3.36 4.94
C VAL A 69 -19.84 3.85 6.39
N ARG A 70 -20.54 4.97 6.61
CA ARG A 70 -20.76 5.53 7.96
C ARG A 70 -21.31 4.47 8.93
N GLY A 71 -20.68 4.37 10.09
CA GLY A 71 -21.07 3.47 11.17
C GLY A 71 -20.48 2.08 11.09
N GLN A 72 -19.81 1.69 10.01
CA GLN A 72 -19.03 0.45 9.95
C GLN A 72 -17.95 0.46 11.02
N LEU A 73 -17.61 -0.72 11.54
CA LEU A 73 -16.46 -0.93 12.39
C LEU A 73 -15.26 -1.39 11.53
N VAL A 74 -14.23 -0.58 11.51
CA VAL A 74 -12.97 -0.86 10.83
C VAL A 74 -11.90 -1.19 11.87
N VAL A 75 -11.23 -2.32 11.73
CA VAL A 75 -10.09 -2.70 12.57
C VAL A 75 -8.82 -2.64 11.73
N ASP A 76 -7.88 -1.78 12.09
CA ASP A 76 -6.59 -1.58 11.39
C ASP A 76 -5.47 -2.22 12.23
N VAL A 77 -5.03 -3.41 11.81
CA VAL A 77 -4.05 -4.24 12.53
C VAL A 77 -2.65 -3.95 12.01
N GLY A 78 -1.74 -3.57 12.90
CA GLY A 78 -0.44 -3.00 12.54
C GLY A 78 -0.62 -1.62 11.92
N CYS A 79 -1.42 -0.76 12.56
CA CYS A 79 -1.94 0.49 11.99
C CYS A 79 -0.88 1.55 11.64
N GLY A 80 0.37 1.37 12.05
CA GLY A 80 1.46 2.30 11.77
C GLY A 80 1.16 3.73 12.23
N ASP A 81 1.14 4.69 11.30
CA ASP A 81 0.82 6.11 11.55
C ASP A 81 -0.70 6.41 11.52
N GLY A 82 -1.54 5.39 11.32
CA GLY A 82 -2.99 5.53 11.28
C GLY A 82 -3.53 6.10 9.96
N GLY A 83 -2.79 6.01 8.87
CA GLY A 83 -3.20 6.56 7.59
C GLY A 83 -4.51 5.98 7.04
N ASN A 84 -4.64 4.65 7.03
CA ASN A 84 -5.83 3.93 6.58
C ASN A 84 -7.02 4.17 7.52
N ALA A 85 -6.81 3.98 8.82
CA ALA A 85 -7.84 4.23 9.84
C ALA A 85 -8.32 5.69 9.82
N GLY A 86 -7.41 6.65 9.64
CA GLY A 86 -7.76 8.07 9.55
C GLY A 86 -8.65 8.39 8.37
N PHE A 87 -8.41 7.79 7.21
CA PHE A 87 -9.30 7.89 6.06
C PHE A 87 -10.69 7.32 6.38
N CYS A 88 -10.75 6.14 6.99
CA CYS A 88 -12.02 5.51 7.35
C CYS A 88 -12.81 6.34 8.38
N ALA A 89 -12.15 6.87 9.41
CA ALA A 89 -12.76 7.74 10.41
C ALA A 89 -13.32 9.03 9.81
N GLN A 90 -12.59 9.67 8.88
CA GLN A 90 -13.03 10.86 8.16
C GLN A 90 -14.34 10.62 7.39
N HIS A 91 -14.56 9.40 6.89
CA HIS A 91 -15.79 9.00 6.20
C HIS A 91 -16.88 8.43 7.14
N GLY A 92 -16.67 8.55 8.45
CA GLY A 92 -17.67 8.24 9.48
C GLY A 92 -17.71 6.80 9.95
N ALA A 93 -16.69 6.00 9.64
CA ALA A 93 -16.52 4.70 10.25
C ALA A 93 -16.03 4.83 11.71
N ARG A 94 -16.40 3.87 12.56
CA ARG A 94 -15.74 3.64 13.84
C ARG A 94 -14.44 2.91 13.56
N VAL A 95 -13.34 3.32 14.19
CA VAL A 95 -12.03 2.71 13.93
C VAL A 95 -11.38 2.22 15.22
N ILE A 96 -10.80 1.03 15.18
CA ILE A 96 -9.96 0.47 16.22
C ILE A 96 -8.56 0.29 15.62
N LEU A 97 -7.59 0.97 16.22
CA LEU A 97 -6.18 0.89 15.89
C LEU A 97 -5.53 -0.21 16.72
N VAL A 98 -4.85 -1.15 16.09
CA VAL A 98 -4.17 -2.25 16.78
C VAL A 98 -2.69 -2.22 16.42
N ASP A 99 -1.82 -2.16 17.42
CA ASP A 99 -0.36 -2.26 17.25
C ASP A 99 0.28 -2.78 18.55
N LYS A 100 1.46 -3.39 18.46
CA LYS A 100 2.24 -3.80 19.63
C LYS A 100 2.97 -2.63 20.30
N ASP A 101 3.21 -1.55 19.59
CA ASP A 101 3.94 -0.37 20.05
C ASP A 101 2.97 0.71 20.57
N ALA A 102 2.93 0.87 21.89
CA ALA A 102 2.06 1.84 22.54
C ALA A 102 2.38 3.30 22.18
N GLU A 103 3.65 3.65 21.92
CA GLU A 103 4.02 5.01 21.54
C GLU A 103 3.61 5.29 20.08
N ARG A 104 3.77 4.33 19.20
CA ARG A 104 3.26 4.42 17.82
C ARG A 104 1.75 4.61 17.80
N LEU A 105 1.00 3.86 18.62
CA LEU A 105 -0.46 4.01 18.76
C LEU A 105 -0.86 5.40 19.23
N LYS A 106 -0.13 6.02 20.18
CA LYS A 106 -0.41 7.41 20.59
C LYS A 106 -0.29 8.38 19.42
N GLY A 107 0.75 8.23 18.59
CA GLY A 107 0.94 9.04 17.39
C GLY A 107 -0.17 8.82 16.36
N ALA A 108 -0.53 7.56 16.10
CA ALA A 108 -1.62 7.18 15.21
C ALA A 108 -2.97 7.75 15.65
N MET A 109 -3.30 7.61 16.95
CA MET A 109 -4.52 8.19 17.54
C MET A 109 -4.59 9.72 17.34
N ALA A 110 -3.48 10.41 17.56
CA ALA A 110 -3.41 11.86 17.34
C ALA A 110 -3.60 12.20 15.85
N SER A 111 -2.98 11.45 14.95
CA SER A 111 -3.11 11.60 13.50
C SER A 111 -4.57 11.40 13.03
N VAL A 112 -5.24 10.35 13.52
CA VAL A 112 -6.64 10.07 13.19
C VAL A 112 -7.56 11.18 13.71
N ARG A 113 -7.40 11.62 14.95
CA ARG A 113 -8.16 12.74 15.53
C ARG A 113 -8.02 14.02 14.72
N ALA A 114 -6.81 14.33 14.26
CA ALA A 114 -6.54 15.54 13.47
C ALA A 114 -7.27 15.55 12.12
N ARG A 115 -7.62 14.38 11.58
CA ARG A 115 -8.39 14.25 10.32
C ARG A 115 -9.89 14.46 10.55
N GLY A 116 -10.36 14.45 11.78
CA GLY A 116 -11.77 14.51 12.14
C GLY A 116 -12.46 13.15 12.03
N GLY A 117 -13.74 13.12 12.36
CA GLY A 117 -14.55 11.90 12.38
C GLY A 117 -14.92 11.47 13.80
N LEU A 118 -15.21 10.20 13.99
CA LEU A 118 -15.48 9.62 15.30
C LEU A 118 -14.17 9.43 16.08
N GLU A 119 -14.25 9.49 17.42
CA GLU A 119 -13.09 9.23 18.29
C GLU A 119 -12.58 7.80 18.04
N PRO A 120 -11.29 7.62 17.68
CA PRO A 120 -10.72 6.30 17.49
C PRO A 120 -10.51 5.55 18.81
N GLU A 121 -10.63 4.24 18.77
CA GLU A 121 -10.23 3.34 19.85
C GLU A 121 -8.85 2.74 19.53
N SER A 122 -8.10 2.28 20.54
CA SER A 122 -6.80 1.64 20.33
C SER A 122 -6.57 0.46 21.25
N LEU A 123 -5.86 -0.55 20.75
CA LEU A 123 -5.49 -1.77 21.48
C LEU A 123 -4.00 -2.03 21.31
N VAL A 124 -3.29 -2.13 22.44
CA VAL A 124 -1.89 -2.55 22.47
C VAL A 124 -1.87 -4.08 22.60
N THR A 125 -1.41 -4.77 21.55
CA THR A 125 -1.31 -6.23 21.54
C THR A 125 -0.32 -6.70 20.47
N ASP A 126 0.29 -7.87 20.69
CA ASP A 126 1.08 -8.61 19.69
C ASP A 126 0.21 -9.42 18.71
N CYS A 127 -1.12 -9.27 18.83
CA CYS A 127 -2.13 -9.97 18.02
C CYS A 127 -2.24 -11.50 18.29
N ALA A 128 -1.78 -11.98 19.42
CA ALA A 128 -1.84 -13.39 19.78
C ALA A 128 -2.50 -13.64 21.17
N PRO A 129 -3.82 -13.49 21.34
CA PRO A 129 -4.88 -13.09 20.39
C PRO A 129 -5.14 -11.59 20.33
N ILE A 130 -5.90 -11.15 19.31
CA ILE A 130 -6.46 -9.79 19.28
C ILE A 130 -7.64 -9.73 20.29
N PRO A 131 -7.65 -8.82 21.29
CA PRO A 131 -8.67 -8.77 22.34
C PRO A 131 -9.98 -8.14 21.86
N LEU A 132 -10.52 -8.64 20.76
CA LEU A 132 -11.79 -8.25 20.17
C LEU A 132 -12.72 -9.46 20.06
N PRO A 133 -14.06 -9.24 20.13
CA PRO A 133 -15.03 -10.30 19.92
C PRO A 133 -14.92 -10.91 18.50
N GLU A 134 -15.30 -12.18 18.38
CA GLU A 134 -15.49 -12.81 17.08
C GLU A 134 -16.57 -12.08 16.28
N GLY A 135 -16.35 -11.92 14.99
CA GLY A 135 -17.34 -11.37 14.06
C GLY A 135 -17.73 -9.90 14.34
N CYS A 136 -16.87 -9.08 14.92
CA CYS A 136 -17.20 -7.70 15.25
C CYS A 136 -16.91 -6.70 14.12
N ALA A 137 -15.91 -6.96 13.27
CA ALA A 137 -15.44 -6.00 12.27
C ALA A 137 -16.18 -6.11 10.93
N ASP A 138 -16.51 -4.97 10.33
CA ASP A 138 -17.02 -4.87 8.96
C ASP A 138 -15.89 -4.86 7.93
N ILE A 139 -14.80 -4.18 8.27
CA ILE A 139 -13.57 -4.11 7.45
C ILE A 139 -12.39 -4.43 8.36
N VAL A 140 -11.51 -5.30 7.89
CA VAL A 140 -10.24 -5.63 8.54
C VAL A 140 -9.12 -5.20 7.61
N ILE A 141 -8.25 -4.33 8.11
CA ILE A 141 -7.06 -3.85 7.40
C ILE A 141 -5.84 -4.46 8.07
N CYS A 142 -4.93 -5.02 7.27
CA CYS A 142 -3.63 -5.49 7.74
C CYS A 142 -2.62 -5.26 6.61
N THR A 143 -1.88 -4.15 6.71
CA THR A 143 -0.99 -3.70 5.63
C THR A 143 0.46 -3.67 6.09
N GLU A 144 1.35 -4.40 5.38
CA GLU A 144 2.78 -4.49 5.70
C GLU A 144 3.02 -4.96 7.15
N VAL A 145 2.47 -6.13 7.52
CA VAL A 145 2.55 -6.71 8.88
C VAL A 145 2.99 -8.17 8.86
N LEU A 146 2.49 -8.98 7.92
CA LEU A 146 2.72 -10.43 7.92
C LEU A 146 4.19 -10.82 7.76
N GLU A 147 5.00 -9.96 7.15
CA GLU A 147 6.45 -10.12 7.01
C GLU A 147 7.23 -9.89 8.30
N HIS A 148 6.60 -9.28 9.33
CA HIS A 148 7.20 -8.95 10.61
C HIS A 148 6.86 -9.92 11.75
N VAL A 149 5.84 -10.78 11.58
CA VAL A 149 5.35 -11.65 12.67
C VAL A 149 5.95 -13.04 12.57
N ASP A 150 6.17 -13.69 13.71
CA ASP A 150 6.74 -15.05 13.76
C ASP A 150 5.79 -16.08 13.13
N ASP A 151 4.50 -15.97 13.38
CA ASP A 151 3.46 -16.89 12.86
C ASP A 151 2.38 -16.13 12.07
N PRO A 152 2.55 -15.96 10.74
CA PRO A 152 1.56 -15.30 9.90
C PRO A 152 0.27 -16.11 9.73
N VAL A 153 0.31 -17.46 9.96
CA VAL A 153 -0.90 -18.29 9.88
C VAL A 153 -1.78 -18.02 11.10
N ALA A 154 -1.19 -17.95 12.30
CA ALA A 154 -1.92 -17.59 13.50
C ALA A 154 -2.53 -16.18 13.41
N LEU A 155 -1.76 -15.18 12.91
CA LEU A 155 -2.29 -13.84 12.71
C LEU A 155 -3.46 -13.85 11.72
N MET A 156 -3.34 -14.52 10.58
CA MET A 156 -4.43 -14.64 9.62
C MET A 156 -5.68 -15.29 10.21
N GLY A 157 -5.52 -16.27 11.09
CA GLY A 157 -6.63 -16.88 11.85
C GLY A 157 -7.34 -15.87 12.76
N GLU A 158 -6.59 -15.00 13.44
CA GLU A 158 -7.15 -13.93 14.28
C GLU A 158 -7.85 -12.85 13.44
N LEU A 159 -7.26 -12.43 12.30
CA LEU A 159 -7.93 -11.53 11.37
C LEU A 159 -9.26 -12.12 10.90
N PHE A 160 -9.27 -13.40 10.50
CA PHE A 160 -10.50 -14.09 10.12
C PHE A 160 -11.53 -14.12 11.23
N ARG A 161 -11.09 -14.41 12.47
CA ARG A 161 -11.97 -14.50 13.64
C ARG A 161 -12.71 -13.20 13.92
N ILE A 162 -12.00 -12.07 13.91
CA ILE A 162 -12.59 -10.75 14.24
C ILE A 162 -13.53 -10.21 13.17
N GLY A 163 -13.36 -10.57 11.89
CA GLY A 163 -14.27 -10.16 10.83
C GLY A 163 -15.62 -10.88 10.91
N ARG A 164 -16.73 -10.15 10.72
CA ARG A 164 -18.07 -10.75 10.62
C ARG A 164 -18.24 -11.53 9.31
N PRO A 165 -19.24 -12.41 9.18
CA PRO A 165 -19.62 -12.94 7.87
C PRO A 165 -19.89 -11.79 6.88
N GLY A 166 -19.27 -11.84 5.70
CA GLY A 166 -19.30 -10.76 4.69
C GLY A 166 -18.35 -9.59 4.97
N ALA A 167 -17.52 -9.61 6.00
CA ALA A 167 -16.49 -8.60 6.23
C ALA A 167 -15.50 -8.56 5.07
N VAL A 168 -15.03 -7.34 4.72
CA VAL A 168 -14.00 -7.11 3.69
C VAL A 168 -12.63 -7.00 4.34
N TYR A 169 -11.63 -7.58 3.70
CA TYR A 169 -10.24 -7.57 4.14
C TYR A 169 -9.37 -6.84 3.12
N VAL A 170 -8.57 -5.89 3.59
CA VAL A 170 -7.55 -5.20 2.80
C VAL A 170 -6.19 -5.59 3.35
N LEU A 171 -5.49 -6.44 2.63
CA LEU A 171 -4.26 -7.08 3.07
C LEU A 171 -3.12 -6.74 2.13
N THR A 172 -1.98 -6.31 2.67
CA THR A 172 -0.77 -6.12 1.86
C THR A 172 0.47 -6.69 2.51
N VAL A 173 1.39 -7.11 1.67
CA VAL A 173 2.78 -7.43 2.03
C VAL A 173 3.71 -6.89 0.94
N PRO A 174 5.02 -6.70 1.22
CA PRO A 174 5.99 -6.33 0.21
C PRO A 174 6.02 -7.32 -0.96
N ASP A 175 6.29 -6.81 -2.16
CA ASP A 175 6.47 -7.67 -3.33
C ASP A 175 7.85 -8.34 -3.29
N PRO A 176 7.96 -9.67 -3.52
CA PRO A 176 9.20 -10.40 -3.38
C PRO A 176 10.31 -9.95 -4.33
N GLU A 177 9.98 -9.52 -5.55
CA GLU A 177 10.98 -9.02 -6.49
C GLU A 177 11.55 -7.66 -6.03
N CYS A 178 10.69 -6.82 -5.46
CA CYS A 178 11.11 -5.56 -4.86
C CYS A 178 12.01 -5.80 -3.64
N GLU A 179 11.63 -6.70 -2.74
CA GLU A 179 12.42 -7.05 -1.55
C GLU A 179 13.81 -7.59 -1.93
N ARG A 180 13.88 -8.47 -2.94
CA ARG A 180 15.17 -8.97 -3.47
C ARG A 180 16.03 -7.86 -4.05
N LEU A 181 15.43 -6.85 -4.67
CA LEU A 181 16.17 -5.72 -5.19
C LEU A 181 16.63 -4.78 -4.08
N ILE A 182 15.78 -4.52 -3.09
CA ILE A 182 16.13 -3.73 -1.89
C ILE A 182 17.30 -4.39 -1.15
N SER A 183 17.36 -5.73 -1.08
CA SER A 183 18.45 -6.45 -0.42
C SER A 183 19.84 -6.16 -0.99
N VAL A 184 19.93 -5.62 -2.21
CA VAL A 184 21.21 -5.21 -2.82
C VAL A 184 21.77 -3.95 -2.17
N THR A 185 20.92 -3.08 -1.64
CA THR A 185 21.30 -1.74 -1.17
C THR A 185 20.94 -1.46 0.29
N ALA A 186 19.97 -2.19 0.84
CA ALA A 186 19.55 -2.03 2.23
C ALA A 186 20.61 -2.60 3.21
N PRO A 187 20.70 -2.05 4.43
CA PRO A 187 21.53 -2.61 5.48
C PRO A 187 20.97 -3.97 5.93
N ASP A 188 21.86 -4.84 6.45
CA ASP A 188 21.50 -6.18 6.93
C ASP A 188 20.36 -6.18 7.96
N GLU A 189 20.20 -5.11 8.74
CA GLU A 189 19.16 -4.93 9.75
C GLU A 189 17.76 -4.85 9.13
N TYR A 190 17.65 -4.52 7.84
CA TYR A 190 16.37 -4.49 7.13
C TYR A 190 15.70 -5.88 7.10
N PHE A 191 16.50 -6.95 7.05
CA PHE A 191 16.02 -8.34 7.01
C PHE A 191 16.18 -9.06 8.36
N LYS A 192 16.17 -8.32 9.48
CA LYS A 192 16.24 -8.84 10.85
C LYS A 192 15.11 -8.25 11.70
N ALA A 193 14.64 -9.00 12.68
CA ALA A 193 13.66 -8.49 13.65
C ALA A 193 14.16 -7.17 14.29
N PRO A 194 13.30 -6.18 14.47
CA PRO A 194 11.85 -6.19 14.30
C PRO A 194 11.36 -5.83 12.89
N ASN A 195 12.26 -5.76 11.90
CA ASN A 195 11.96 -5.44 10.51
C ASN A 195 11.47 -6.68 9.74
N HIS A 196 11.72 -6.76 8.43
CA HIS A 196 11.25 -7.87 7.59
C HIS A 196 12.02 -9.16 7.92
N ILE A 197 11.39 -10.14 8.56
CA ILE A 197 12.02 -11.41 8.89
C ILE A 197 11.79 -12.47 7.82
N ARG A 198 11.01 -12.16 6.79
CA ARG A 198 10.73 -13.03 5.65
C ARG A 198 10.32 -12.27 4.41
N ILE A 199 10.54 -12.89 3.27
CA ILE A 199 9.97 -12.50 1.99
C ILE A 199 8.78 -13.45 1.73
N ILE A 200 7.60 -12.89 1.46
CA ILE A 200 6.39 -13.66 1.18
C ILE A 200 6.15 -13.68 -0.32
N GLU A 201 6.23 -14.86 -0.92
CA GLU A 201 5.98 -15.04 -2.36
C GLU A 201 4.51 -14.77 -2.70
N ARG A 202 4.24 -14.37 -3.94
CA ARG A 202 2.89 -13.97 -4.37
C ARG A 202 1.86 -15.08 -4.22
N ASP A 203 2.23 -16.33 -4.46
CA ASP A 203 1.33 -17.46 -4.32
C ASP A 203 1.23 -17.94 -2.87
N ASP A 204 2.28 -17.81 -2.08
CA ASP A 204 2.25 -18.08 -0.64
C ASP A 204 1.34 -17.10 0.09
N PHE A 205 1.36 -15.80 -0.31
CA PHE A 205 0.44 -14.81 0.25
C PHE A 205 -1.02 -15.16 -0.06
N ALA A 206 -1.32 -15.55 -1.30
CA ALA A 206 -2.66 -16.00 -1.65
C ALA A 206 -3.07 -17.26 -0.88
N ALA A 207 -2.14 -18.21 -0.71
CA ALA A 207 -2.39 -19.44 0.06
C ALA A 207 -2.64 -19.14 1.56
N LEU A 208 -1.90 -18.20 2.17
CA LEU A 208 -2.15 -17.74 3.54
C LEU A 208 -3.56 -17.18 3.72
N VAL A 209 -4.00 -16.33 2.78
CA VAL A 209 -5.33 -15.71 2.83
C VAL A 209 -6.43 -16.77 2.66
N GLN A 210 -6.29 -17.65 1.68
CA GLN A 210 -7.26 -18.73 1.44
C GLN A 210 -7.25 -19.77 2.55
N GLY A 211 -6.07 -20.11 3.09
CA GLY A 211 -5.91 -21.04 4.19
C GLY A 211 -6.60 -20.58 5.49
N ALA A 212 -6.75 -19.27 5.68
CA ALA A 212 -7.54 -18.72 6.78
C ALA A 212 -9.07 -18.79 6.56
N GLY A 213 -9.53 -19.25 5.38
CA GLY A 213 -10.94 -19.34 5.02
C GLY A 213 -11.52 -18.13 4.31
N LEU A 214 -10.69 -17.18 3.89
CA LEU A 214 -11.11 -16.00 3.12
C LEU A 214 -11.22 -16.32 1.63
N GLN A 215 -12.18 -15.70 0.98
CA GLN A 215 -12.32 -15.72 -0.48
C GLN A 215 -11.68 -14.47 -1.08
N ILE A 216 -10.73 -14.67 -1.98
CA ILE A 216 -10.01 -13.58 -2.66
C ILE A 216 -10.88 -13.01 -3.76
N ASP A 217 -11.15 -11.70 -3.70
CA ASP A 217 -11.88 -10.94 -4.72
C ASP A 217 -10.94 -10.33 -5.75
N ARG A 218 -9.75 -9.89 -5.29
CA ARG A 218 -8.79 -9.21 -6.16
C ARG A 218 -7.35 -9.39 -5.65
N ARG A 219 -6.43 -9.55 -6.61
CA ARG A 219 -4.97 -9.46 -6.39
C ARG A 219 -4.42 -8.36 -7.29
N GLN A 220 -3.53 -7.53 -6.77
CA GLN A 220 -2.96 -6.42 -7.53
C GLN A 220 -1.56 -6.07 -7.01
N GLY A 221 -0.65 -5.71 -7.91
CA GLY A 221 0.58 -5.01 -7.58
C GLY A 221 0.35 -3.51 -7.49
N LEU A 222 1.02 -2.82 -6.55
CA LEU A 222 0.90 -1.39 -6.31
C LEU A 222 2.25 -0.76 -5.99
N ASP A 223 2.26 0.58 -5.99
CA ASP A 223 3.32 1.38 -5.38
C ASP A 223 4.69 1.29 -6.08
N ALA A 224 4.71 1.17 -7.43
CA ALA A 224 5.96 1.11 -8.21
C ALA A 224 6.89 2.31 -7.96
N TYR A 225 6.34 3.50 -7.69
CA TYR A 225 7.11 4.65 -7.25
C TYR A 225 7.96 4.34 -6.04
N TRP A 226 7.38 3.69 -5.02
CA TRP A 226 8.03 3.33 -3.77
C TRP A 226 9.05 2.21 -3.94
N ALA A 227 8.82 1.29 -4.90
CA ALA A 227 9.78 0.24 -5.20
C ALA A 227 11.15 0.82 -5.56
N PHE A 228 11.18 1.77 -6.49
CA PHE A 228 12.42 2.42 -6.89
C PHE A 228 12.93 3.39 -5.81
N LEU A 229 12.03 4.13 -5.16
CA LEU A 229 12.39 5.08 -4.11
C LEU A 229 13.23 4.43 -3.01
N TRP A 230 12.80 3.27 -2.49
CA TRP A 230 13.51 2.60 -1.41
C TRP A 230 14.90 2.11 -1.83
N VAL A 231 15.04 1.57 -3.04
CA VAL A 231 16.34 1.14 -3.56
C VAL A 231 17.32 2.32 -3.62
N VAL A 232 16.92 3.44 -4.21
CA VAL A 232 17.80 4.61 -4.34
C VAL A 232 17.99 5.35 -3.01
N ASN A 233 17.02 5.28 -2.11
CA ASN A 233 17.13 5.85 -0.78
C ASN A 233 18.24 5.15 0.03
N TYR A 234 18.27 3.81 0.01
CA TYR A 234 19.35 3.07 0.69
C TYR A 234 20.71 3.32 0.04
N MET A 235 20.79 3.46 -1.27
CA MET A 235 22.03 3.91 -1.95
C MET A 235 22.49 5.28 -1.46
N GLY A 236 21.55 6.16 -1.11
CA GLY A 236 21.79 7.51 -0.59
C GLY A 236 21.99 7.60 0.92
N GLY A 237 22.11 6.48 1.63
CA GLY A 237 22.32 6.44 3.09
C GLY A 237 21.05 6.20 3.92
N GLY A 238 19.90 5.94 3.31
CA GLY A 238 18.67 5.53 4.00
C GLY A 238 17.94 6.64 4.75
N TRP A 239 18.16 7.91 4.42
CA TRP A 239 17.48 9.04 5.07
C TRP A 239 16.05 9.18 4.58
N ILE A 240 15.09 9.25 5.52
CA ILE A 240 13.66 9.41 5.23
C ILE A 240 13.14 10.85 5.44
N HIS A 241 14.03 11.80 5.61
CA HIS A 241 13.75 13.23 5.81
C HIS A 241 14.85 14.08 5.15
N PRO A 242 14.54 15.35 4.83
CA PRO A 242 15.50 16.26 4.18
C PRO A 242 16.75 16.50 5.06
N PRO A 243 17.91 16.77 4.45
CA PRO A 243 18.09 16.90 2.99
C PRO A 243 18.10 15.53 2.29
N TRP A 244 17.36 15.44 1.16
CA TRP A 244 17.28 14.22 0.37
C TRP A 244 18.53 13.99 -0.47
N ALA A 245 18.90 12.73 -0.68
CA ALA A 245 19.94 12.42 -1.65
C ALA A 245 19.49 12.88 -3.06
N PRO A 246 20.40 13.42 -3.89
CA PRO A 246 20.04 13.93 -5.23
C PRO A 246 19.30 12.94 -6.11
N VAL A 247 19.62 11.64 -6.03
CA VAL A 247 18.92 10.58 -6.78
C VAL A 247 17.45 10.45 -6.37
N VAL A 248 17.14 10.62 -5.08
CA VAL A 248 15.78 10.60 -4.54
C VAL A 248 14.98 11.80 -5.04
N GLU A 249 15.57 13.00 -5.02
CA GLU A 249 14.92 14.21 -5.55
C GLU A 249 14.67 14.09 -7.06
N HIS A 250 15.64 13.62 -7.84
CA HIS A 250 15.49 13.43 -9.28
C HIS A 250 14.39 12.40 -9.59
N TRP A 251 14.32 11.31 -8.83
CA TRP A 251 13.26 10.33 -8.98
C TRP A 251 11.88 10.95 -8.72
N ALA A 252 11.72 11.70 -7.62
CA ALA A 252 10.47 12.37 -7.30
C ALA A 252 10.03 13.35 -8.41
N ARG A 253 10.96 14.13 -8.97
CA ARG A 253 10.68 15.04 -10.10
C ARG A 253 10.27 14.28 -11.35
N THR A 254 11.00 13.22 -11.69
CA THR A 254 10.69 12.38 -12.87
C THR A 254 9.31 11.75 -12.75
N TRP A 255 8.99 11.20 -11.58
CA TRP A 255 7.69 10.58 -11.34
C TRP A 255 6.56 11.60 -11.33
N THR A 256 6.79 12.79 -10.78
CA THR A 256 5.83 13.91 -10.86
C THR A 256 5.49 14.22 -12.31
N ALA A 257 6.51 14.39 -13.17
CA ALA A 257 6.31 14.65 -14.59
C ALA A 257 5.55 13.51 -15.30
N LEU A 258 5.81 12.25 -14.91
CA LEU A 258 5.06 11.10 -15.40
C LEU A 258 3.60 11.17 -14.99
N LEU A 259 3.30 11.43 -13.70
CA LEU A 259 1.93 11.50 -13.19
C LEU A 259 1.14 12.69 -13.81
N ASP A 260 1.82 13.77 -14.20
CA ASP A 260 1.22 14.94 -14.86
C ASP A 260 0.94 14.71 -16.34
N HIS A 261 1.56 13.70 -16.96
CA HIS A 261 1.36 13.42 -18.37
C HIS A 261 -0.07 12.89 -18.64
N PRO A 262 -0.71 13.24 -19.76
CA PRO A 262 -2.06 12.73 -20.10
C PRO A 262 -2.20 11.21 -20.05
N ARG A 263 -1.14 10.47 -20.39
CA ARG A 263 -1.07 9.01 -20.27
C ARG A 263 -0.43 8.52 -18.97
N GLY A 264 -0.21 9.40 -18.01
CA GLY A 264 0.52 9.07 -16.77
C GLY A 264 -0.11 7.95 -15.98
N ARG A 265 -1.44 7.91 -15.89
CA ARG A 265 -2.17 6.82 -15.20
C ARG A 265 -1.95 5.45 -15.86
N GLU A 266 -1.97 5.42 -17.19
CA GLU A 266 -1.74 4.18 -17.96
C GLU A 266 -0.32 3.65 -17.76
N VAL A 267 0.67 4.54 -17.88
CA VAL A 267 2.08 4.20 -17.70
C VAL A 267 2.37 3.76 -16.27
N LYS A 268 1.83 4.50 -15.26
CA LYS A 268 1.93 4.10 -13.86
C LYS A 268 1.39 2.68 -13.64
N ARG A 269 0.21 2.37 -14.17
CA ARG A 269 -0.39 1.04 -14.03
C ARG A 269 0.53 -0.05 -14.59
N ALA A 270 1.13 0.19 -15.77
CA ALA A 270 2.09 -0.74 -16.35
C ALA A 270 3.33 -0.95 -15.45
N PHE A 271 3.79 0.10 -14.76
CA PHE A 271 4.86 -0.04 -13.76
C PHE A 271 4.40 -0.83 -12.54
N ASP A 272 3.19 -0.57 -12.02
CA ASP A 272 2.64 -1.33 -10.89
C ASP A 272 2.49 -2.82 -11.23
N ASP A 273 2.09 -3.16 -12.46
CA ASP A 273 1.97 -4.54 -12.92
C ASP A 273 3.34 -5.22 -13.13
N ALA A 274 4.35 -4.45 -13.58
CA ALA A 274 5.66 -4.98 -13.90
C ALA A 274 6.60 -5.09 -12.70
N TRP A 275 6.55 -4.10 -11.81
CA TRP A 275 7.47 -3.98 -10.68
C TRP A 275 6.85 -3.25 -9.49
N PRO A 276 5.87 -3.86 -8.84
CA PRO A 276 5.24 -3.28 -7.65
C PRO A 276 6.18 -3.27 -6.45
N ARG A 277 5.93 -2.35 -5.51
CA ARG A 277 6.49 -2.40 -4.15
C ARG A 277 5.69 -3.32 -3.25
N THR A 278 4.39 -3.37 -3.48
CA THR A 278 3.41 -3.96 -2.57
C THR A 278 2.51 -4.93 -3.33
N GLN A 279 2.30 -6.11 -2.77
CA GLN A 279 1.24 -7.03 -3.15
C GLN A 279 -0.02 -6.68 -2.37
N LEU A 280 -1.13 -6.49 -3.06
CA LEU A 280 -2.45 -6.28 -2.46
C LEU A 280 -3.33 -7.50 -2.70
N ILE A 281 -4.02 -7.93 -1.64
CA ILE A 281 -5.19 -8.80 -1.72
C ILE A 281 -6.37 -8.09 -1.07
N VAL A 282 -7.48 -7.98 -1.81
CA VAL A 282 -8.80 -7.69 -1.26
C VAL A 282 -9.56 -9.01 -1.22
N ALA A 283 -10.11 -9.34 -0.07
CA ALA A 283 -10.83 -10.59 0.16
C ALA A 283 -12.07 -10.34 1.02
N HIS A 284 -12.95 -11.33 1.12
CA HIS A 284 -14.06 -11.28 2.06
C HIS A 284 -14.21 -12.60 2.84
N LYS A 285 -14.80 -12.50 4.03
CA LYS A 285 -15.22 -13.67 4.79
C LYS A 285 -16.53 -14.18 4.19
N PRO A 286 -16.62 -15.44 3.72
CA PRO A 286 -17.87 -15.98 3.20
C PRO A 286 -19.01 -15.79 4.20
N GLY A 287 -20.20 -15.42 3.69
CA GLY A 287 -21.40 -15.39 4.48
C GLY A 287 -21.70 -16.82 4.95
N GLY A 288 -21.95 -17.03 6.24
CA GLY A 288 -22.50 -18.31 6.69
C GLY A 288 -23.76 -18.60 5.87
N ALA A 289 -23.90 -19.83 5.36
CA ALA A 289 -25.16 -20.25 4.79
C ALA A 289 -26.22 -19.98 5.86
N CYS A 290 -27.25 -19.22 5.52
CA CYS A 290 -28.46 -19.18 6.34
C CYS A 290 -29.01 -20.61 6.35
N GLU A 291 -28.79 -21.34 7.46
CA GLU A 291 -29.55 -22.55 7.77
C GLU A 291 -31.01 -22.20 8.07
#